data_0cd58db0eb7d35ef6832900890fbae5e
#
_entry.id   0cd58db0eb7d35ef6832900890fbae5e
#
_cell.length_a   1.000
_cell.length_b   1.000
_cell.length_c   1.000
_cell.angle_alpha   90.00
_cell.angle_beta   90.00
_cell.angle_gamma   90.00
#
_symmetry.space_group_name_H-M   'P 1'
#
loop_
_entity.id
_entity.type
_entity.pdbx_description
1 polymer ?
#
loop_
_entity_poly.entity_id
_entity_poly.type
_entity_poly.pdbx_seq_one_letter_code
_entity_poly.pdbx_strand_id
1 'polypeptide(L)'
;MNEKNFEYLRDQVKFTGFGEGLEGELKEKMQEQKPSFTIEHEAYYGEDVARVSLNFKKSEQDDRYFFNSYHIGLLKEYAKEAVEQTFYIHKGNNITMKEAYNLMDGRAVNKDLITKEGQVYNAWIQMDFKNTDTNGNFKLNQFHQNYG
;
A
#
# COMPACT_ATOMS: atom_id res chain seq x y z
N MET A 1 -4.59 -22.70 -10.27
CA MET A 1 -4.10 -21.32 -10.06
C MET A 1 -3.63 -20.76 -11.39
N ASN A 2 -3.91 -19.49 -11.63
CA ASN A 2 -3.49 -18.78 -12.84
C ASN A 2 -2.04 -18.32 -12.69
N GLU A 3 -1.11 -18.95 -13.41
CA GLU A 3 0.32 -18.66 -13.28
C GLU A 3 0.69 -17.23 -13.70
N LYS A 4 0.09 -16.71 -14.76
CA LYS A 4 0.37 -15.34 -15.21
C LYS A 4 -0.10 -14.34 -14.19
N ASN A 5 -1.26 -14.58 -13.58
CA ASN A 5 -1.79 -13.74 -12.53
C ASN A 5 -0.88 -13.77 -11.29
N PHE A 6 -0.39 -14.96 -10.92
CA PHE A 6 0.55 -15.07 -9.81
C PHE A 6 1.82 -14.25 -10.07
N GLU A 7 2.39 -14.36 -11.25
CA GLU A 7 3.60 -13.62 -11.60
C GLU A 7 3.36 -12.11 -11.56
N TYR A 8 2.20 -11.67 -12.06
CA TYR A 8 1.83 -10.26 -12.02
C TYR A 8 1.72 -9.76 -10.58
N LEU A 9 1.02 -10.50 -9.72
CA LEU A 9 0.84 -10.10 -8.31
C LEU A 9 2.16 -10.17 -7.54
N ARG A 10 2.98 -11.18 -7.80
CA ARG A 10 4.31 -11.29 -7.20
C ARG A 10 5.12 -10.03 -7.46
N ASP A 11 5.12 -9.59 -8.72
CA ASP A 11 5.87 -8.39 -9.13
C ASP A 11 5.24 -7.13 -8.51
N GLN A 12 3.91 -7.05 -8.48
CA GLN A 12 3.21 -5.92 -7.89
C GLN A 12 3.52 -5.77 -6.40
N VAL A 13 3.51 -6.89 -5.67
CA VAL A 13 3.87 -6.91 -4.25
C VAL A 13 5.31 -6.44 -4.06
N LYS A 14 6.22 -6.95 -4.88
CA LYS A 14 7.63 -6.58 -4.82
C LYS A 14 7.83 -5.08 -5.07
N PHE A 15 7.24 -4.56 -6.15
CA PHE A 15 7.42 -3.16 -6.54
C PHE A 15 6.66 -2.18 -5.64
N THR A 16 5.67 -2.66 -4.89
CA THR A 16 5.03 -1.85 -3.86
C THR A 16 5.89 -1.76 -2.60
N GLY A 17 7.00 -2.48 -2.57
CA GLY A 17 7.98 -2.36 -1.50
C GLY A 17 7.93 -3.46 -0.46
N PHE A 18 7.20 -4.54 -0.71
CA PHE A 18 7.10 -5.66 0.25
C PHE A 18 8.12 -6.75 -0.03
N GLY A 19 8.96 -6.59 -1.06
CA GLY A 19 10.05 -7.51 -1.35
C GLY A 19 9.60 -8.84 -1.92
N GLU A 20 10.45 -9.83 -1.79
CA GLU A 20 10.24 -11.16 -2.38
C GLU A 20 9.88 -12.22 -1.33
N GLY A 21 9.93 -11.88 -0.05
CA GLY A 21 9.72 -12.85 1.03
C GLY A 21 8.30 -13.39 1.16
N LEU A 22 7.32 -12.72 0.53
CA LEU A 22 5.91 -13.13 0.61
C LEU A 22 5.47 -14.02 -0.55
N GLU A 23 6.35 -14.32 -1.49
CA GLU A 23 6.03 -15.05 -2.72
C GLU A 23 5.43 -16.44 -2.44
N GLY A 24 6.03 -17.18 -1.51
CA GLY A 24 5.54 -18.51 -1.16
C GLY A 24 4.15 -18.51 -0.57
N GLU A 25 3.88 -17.58 0.33
CA GLU A 25 2.56 -17.46 0.95
C GLU A 25 1.52 -16.99 -0.07
N LEU A 26 1.90 -16.06 -0.94
CA LEU A 26 1.01 -15.60 -2.01
C LEU A 26 0.57 -16.78 -2.89
N LYS A 27 1.53 -17.61 -3.31
CA LYS A 27 1.24 -18.78 -4.14
C LYS A 27 0.29 -19.74 -3.43
N GLU A 28 0.58 -20.03 -2.17
CA GLU A 28 -0.23 -20.94 -1.35
C GLU A 28 -1.67 -20.42 -1.22
N LYS A 29 -1.83 -19.14 -0.91
CA LYS A 29 -3.15 -18.52 -0.75
C LYS A 29 -3.95 -18.51 -2.05
N MET A 30 -3.28 -18.25 -3.18
CA MET A 30 -3.95 -18.28 -4.48
C MET A 30 -4.40 -19.70 -4.83
N GLN A 31 -3.64 -20.72 -4.45
CA GLN A 31 -3.99 -22.11 -4.71
C GLN A 31 -5.23 -22.56 -3.93
N GLU A 32 -5.50 -21.95 -2.77
CA GLU A 32 -6.68 -22.27 -1.98
C GLU A 32 -7.99 -21.82 -2.64
N GLN A 33 -7.92 -20.89 -3.57
CA GLN A 33 -9.07 -20.42 -4.36
C GLN A 33 -10.22 -19.83 -3.52
N LYS A 34 -9.91 -19.27 -2.36
CA LYS A 34 -10.90 -18.56 -1.55
C LYS A 34 -11.27 -17.24 -2.20
N PRO A 35 -12.49 -16.68 -1.94
CA PRO A 35 -12.91 -15.42 -2.53
C PRO A 35 -12.01 -14.23 -2.21
N SER A 36 -11.37 -14.25 -1.04
CA SER A 36 -10.42 -13.21 -0.64
C SER A 36 -9.44 -13.78 0.37
N PHE A 37 -8.30 -13.12 0.50
CA PHE A 37 -7.33 -13.48 1.53
C PHE A 37 -6.47 -12.28 1.88
N THR A 38 -5.79 -12.37 3.02
CA THR A 38 -4.81 -11.38 3.43
C THR A 38 -3.45 -12.05 3.66
N ILE A 39 -2.39 -11.28 3.46
CA ILE A 39 -1.04 -11.70 3.81
C ILE A 39 -0.50 -10.69 4.80
N GLU A 40 -0.01 -11.18 5.94
CA GLU A 40 0.55 -10.32 6.98
C GLU A 40 2.04 -10.10 6.75
N HIS A 41 2.48 -8.88 6.99
CA HIS A 41 3.87 -8.48 6.84
C HIS A 41 4.24 -7.54 7.98
N GLU A 42 5.49 -7.62 8.43
CA GLU A 42 5.96 -6.75 9.49
C GLU A 42 7.28 -6.11 9.05
N ALA A 43 7.40 -4.82 9.25
CA ALA A 43 8.60 -4.08 8.89
C ALA A 43 9.05 -3.21 10.05
N TYR A 44 10.36 -3.04 10.16
CA TYR A 44 10.97 -2.27 11.25
C TYR A 44 11.70 -1.07 10.66
N TYR A 45 11.44 0.10 11.24
CA TYR A 45 12.10 1.36 10.87
C TYR A 45 12.69 1.95 12.14
N GLY A 46 13.95 1.61 12.43
CA GLY A 46 14.54 1.91 13.72
C GLY A 46 13.77 1.21 14.83
N GLU A 47 13.24 1.97 15.78
CA GLU A 47 12.43 1.45 16.88
C GLU A 47 10.92 1.46 16.57
N ASP A 48 10.53 1.93 15.39
CA ASP A 48 9.14 1.92 14.97
C ASP A 48 8.80 0.60 14.32
N VAL A 49 7.59 0.09 14.56
CA VAL A 49 7.13 -1.20 14.01
C VAL A 49 5.89 -0.96 13.15
N ALA A 50 5.95 -1.44 11.90
CA ALA A 50 4.81 -1.40 11.00
C ALA A 50 4.27 -2.81 10.81
N ARG A 51 2.99 -3.02 11.13
CA ARG A 51 2.28 -4.26 10.87
C ARG A 51 1.34 -4.03 9.71
N VAL A 52 1.48 -4.84 8.68
CA VAL A 52 0.80 -4.61 7.41
C VAL A 52 -0.02 -5.82 7.02
N SER A 53 -1.25 -5.56 6.58
CA SER A 53 -2.12 -6.59 6.01
C SER A 53 -2.30 -6.27 4.53
N LEU A 54 -1.83 -7.15 3.64
CA LEU A 54 -2.03 -7.02 2.20
C LEU A 54 -3.32 -7.73 1.83
N ASN A 55 -4.23 -7.02 1.17
CA ASN A 55 -5.59 -7.50 0.90
C ASN A 55 -5.76 -7.86 -0.58
N PHE A 56 -6.18 -9.10 -0.81
CA PHE A 56 -6.39 -9.65 -2.15
C PHE A 56 -7.82 -10.14 -2.29
N LYS A 57 -8.38 -9.95 -3.48
CA LYS A 57 -9.74 -10.39 -3.78
C LYS A 57 -9.78 -11.06 -5.15
N LYS A 58 -10.48 -12.19 -5.21
CA LYS A 58 -10.67 -12.93 -6.45
C LYS A 58 -11.69 -12.22 -7.34
N SER A 59 -11.43 -12.25 -8.66
CA SER A 59 -12.38 -11.76 -9.65
C SER A 59 -13.69 -12.56 -9.56
N GLU A 60 -14.81 -11.89 -9.78
CA GLU A 60 -16.10 -12.56 -9.84
C GLU A 60 -16.31 -13.31 -11.17
N GLN A 61 -15.46 -13.04 -12.17
CA GLN A 61 -15.62 -13.56 -13.52
C GLN A 61 -14.68 -14.72 -13.83
N ASP A 62 -13.53 -14.81 -13.15
CA ASP A 62 -12.53 -15.83 -13.44
C ASP A 62 -11.68 -16.11 -12.19
N ASP A 63 -10.57 -16.83 -12.38
CA ASP A 63 -9.70 -17.25 -11.27
C ASP A 63 -8.59 -16.25 -10.91
N ARG A 64 -8.63 -15.04 -11.50
CA ARG A 64 -7.62 -14.01 -11.21
C ARG A 64 -7.89 -13.37 -9.86
N TYR A 65 -6.80 -13.01 -9.18
CA TYR A 65 -6.85 -12.20 -7.96
C TYR A 65 -6.32 -10.81 -8.23
N PHE A 66 -6.79 -9.86 -7.43
CA PHE A 66 -6.32 -8.47 -7.47
C PHE A 66 -5.76 -8.11 -6.10
N PHE A 67 -4.64 -7.40 -6.11
CA PHE A 67 -4.09 -6.77 -4.91
C PHE A 67 -4.79 -5.42 -4.77
N ASN A 68 -5.74 -5.31 -3.84
CA ASN A 68 -6.63 -4.14 -3.75
C ASN A 68 -6.12 -3.05 -2.83
N SER A 69 -5.48 -3.42 -1.73
CA SER A 69 -5.05 -2.45 -0.73
C SER A 69 -4.10 -3.11 0.25
N TYR A 70 -3.45 -2.28 1.06
CA TYR A 70 -2.76 -2.77 2.25
C TYR A 70 -3.04 -1.82 3.41
N HIS A 71 -3.18 -2.40 4.59
CA HIS A 71 -3.48 -1.67 5.82
C HIS A 71 -2.24 -1.69 6.71
N ILE A 72 -1.83 -0.52 7.21
CA ILE A 72 -0.69 -0.40 8.09
C ILE A 72 -1.14 0.05 9.46
N GLY A 73 -0.66 -0.66 10.51
CA GLY A 73 -0.66 -0.15 11.86
C GLY A 73 0.76 0.19 12.22
N LEU A 74 1.08 1.47 12.33
CA LEU A 74 2.42 1.95 12.66
C LEU A 74 2.50 2.30 14.13
N LEU A 75 3.30 1.54 14.88
CA LEU A 75 3.55 1.82 16.28
C LEU A 75 4.90 2.51 16.40
N LYS A 76 4.86 3.80 16.72
CA LYS A 76 6.05 4.61 16.92
C LYS A 76 6.68 4.29 18.26
N GLU A 77 8.02 4.47 18.35
CA GLU A 77 8.74 4.34 19.61
C GLU A 77 8.07 5.20 20.68
N TYR A 78 7.85 4.63 21.85
CA TYR A 78 7.20 5.26 23.00
C TYR A 78 5.72 5.56 22.84
N ALA A 79 5.12 5.27 21.69
CA ALA A 79 3.68 5.46 21.50
C ALA A 79 2.91 4.31 22.15
N LYS A 80 1.71 4.61 22.67
CA LYS A 80 0.83 3.61 23.27
C LYS A 80 -0.11 3.00 22.25
N GLU A 81 -0.41 3.72 21.19
CA GLU A 81 -1.36 3.30 20.17
C GLU A 81 -0.76 3.46 18.78
N ALA A 82 -1.11 2.53 17.91
CA ALA A 82 -0.66 2.58 16.53
C ALA A 82 -1.46 3.63 15.73
N VAL A 83 -0.77 4.27 14.78
CA VAL A 83 -1.43 5.07 13.74
C VAL A 83 -1.83 4.10 12.65
N GLU A 84 -3.04 4.18 12.14
CA GLU A 84 -3.54 3.22 11.17
C GLU A 84 -4.00 3.91 9.89
N GLN A 85 -3.70 3.28 8.77
CA GLN A 85 -4.04 3.81 7.45
C GLN A 85 -4.17 2.67 6.45
N THR A 86 -5.16 2.75 5.57
CA THR A 86 -5.29 1.87 4.42
C THR A 86 -4.87 2.62 3.17
N PHE A 87 -3.99 2.01 2.39
CA PHE A 87 -3.54 2.53 1.10
C PHE A 87 -4.11 1.64 0.00
N TYR A 88 -4.84 2.25 -0.93
CA TYR A 88 -5.47 1.52 -2.03
C TYR A 88 -4.52 1.42 -3.21
N ILE A 89 -4.54 0.26 -3.87
CA ILE A 89 -3.70 0.03 -5.04
C ILE A 89 -4.44 0.56 -6.27
N HIS A 90 -3.80 1.50 -6.93
CA HIS A 90 -4.33 2.13 -8.14
C HIS A 90 -3.33 1.97 -9.28
N LYS A 91 -3.83 1.93 -10.49
CA LYS A 91 -2.96 1.85 -11.65
C LYS A 91 -2.18 3.17 -11.79
N GLY A 92 -0.86 3.10 -11.62
CA GLY A 92 0.04 4.21 -11.87
C GLY A 92 0.34 5.16 -10.71
N ASN A 93 -0.38 5.08 -9.58
CA ASN A 93 -0.21 6.03 -8.47
C ASN A 93 -0.14 5.33 -7.11
N ASN A 94 0.58 4.21 -7.04
CA ASN A 94 0.66 3.46 -5.81
C ASN A 94 1.67 4.06 -4.84
N ILE A 95 1.28 4.10 -3.57
CA ILE A 95 2.19 4.47 -2.48
C ILE A 95 2.95 3.21 -2.07
N THR A 96 4.28 3.28 -2.08
CA THR A 96 5.11 2.14 -1.65
C THR A 96 5.14 2.06 -0.13
N MET A 97 5.58 0.92 0.39
CA MET A 97 5.68 0.72 1.84
C MET A 97 6.55 1.78 2.51
N LYS A 98 7.70 2.10 1.92
CA LYS A 98 8.60 3.12 2.47
C LYS A 98 7.98 4.50 2.43
N GLU A 99 7.30 4.83 1.33
CA GLU A 99 6.58 6.10 1.23
C GLU A 99 5.47 6.19 2.27
N ALA A 100 4.74 5.09 2.46
CA ALA A 100 3.68 5.02 3.45
C ALA A 100 4.22 5.28 4.86
N TYR A 101 5.34 4.65 5.21
CA TYR A 101 5.97 4.90 6.49
C TYR A 101 6.34 6.38 6.65
N ASN A 102 6.96 6.98 5.63
CA ASN A 102 7.34 8.39 5.69
C ASN A 102 6.14 9.29 5.88
N LEU A 103 5.05 9.03 5.15
CA LEU A 103 3.81 9.81 5.29
C LEU A 103 3.23 9.66 6.69
N MET A 104 3.15 8.44 7.21
CA MET A 104 2.59 8.17 8.53
C MET A 104 3.47 8.71 9.65
N ASP A 105 4.75 8.90 9.38
CA ASP A 105 5.69 9.50 10.31
C ASP A 105 5.68 11.04 10.23
N GLY A 106 4.80 11.61 9.41
CA GLY A 106 4.61 13.06 9.32
C GLY A 106 5.48 13.74 8.28
N ARG A 107 6.22 12.97 7.47
CA ARG A 107 7.10 13.55 6.45
C ARG A 107 6.36 13.68 5.12
N ALA A 108 6.75 14.67 4.32
CA ALA A 108 6.28 14.80 2.96
C ALA A 108 7.08 13.88 2.04
N VAL A 109 6.41 13.36 1.00
CA VAL A 109 7.03 12.48 0.01
C VAL A 109 6.89 13.14 -1.36
N ASN A 110 7.99 13.26 -2.09
CA ASN A 110 7.98 13.76 -3.46
C ASN A 110 7.96 12.58 -4.42
N LYS A 111 7.03 12.61 -5.38
CA LYS A 111 6.98 11.55 -6.37
C LYS A 111 6.30 12.01 -7.65
N ASP A 112 6.55 11.25 -8.71
CA ASP A 112 5.84 11.42 -9.97
C ASP A 112 4.52 10.67 -9.91
N LEU A 113 3.46 11.35 -10.34
CA LEU A 113 2.11 10.81 -10.41
C LEU A 113 1.63 10.88 -11.84
N ILE A 114 0.55 10.16 -12.13
CA ILE A 114 -0.01 10.09 -13.48
C ILE A 114 -1.48 10.50 -13.43
N THR A 115 -1.87 11.42 -14.34
CA THR A 115 -3.27 11.80 -14.48
C THR A 115 -4.05 10.69 -15.19
N LYS A 116 -5.38 10.82 -15.23
CA LYS A 116 -6.24 9.88 -15.96
C LYS A 116 -5.92 9.85 -17.44
N GLU A 117 -5.43 10.97 -17.98
CA GLU A 117 -5.04 11.11 -19.39
C GLU A 117 -3.64 10.56 -19.66
N GLY A 118 -2.93 10.07 -18.65
CA GLY A 118 -1.61 9.49 -18.79
C GLY A 118 -0.46 10.48 -18.72
N GLN A 119 -0.73 11.72 -18.31
CA GLN A 119 0.32 12.73 -18.17
C GLN A 119 1.02 12.59 -16.82
N VAL A 120 2.35 12.65 -16.85
CA VAL A 120 3.16 12.57 -15.65
C VAL A 120 3.32 13.98 -15.06
N TYR A 121 3.15 14.08 -13.77
CA TYR A 121 3.43 15.32 -13.03
C TYR A 121 4.08 15.00 -11.69
N ASN A 122 4.86 15.93 -11.17
CA ASN A 122 5.55 15.75 -9.89
C ASN A 122 4.80 16.52 -8.80
N ALA A 123 4.67 15.90 -7.64
CA ALA A 123 4.02 16.54 -6.50
C ALA A 123 4.65 16.08 -5.19
N TRP A 124 4.53 16.91 -4.19
CA TRP A 124 4.75 16.54 -2.80
C TRP A 124 3.45 16.05 -2.22
N ILE A 125 3.49 14.96 -1.46
CA ILE A 125 2.34 14.39 -0.77
C ILE A 125 2.61 14.46 0.72
N GLN A 126 1.60 14.86 1.48
CA GLN A 126 1.69 14.90 2.94
C GLN A 126 0.38 14.41 3.54
N MET A 127 0.48 13.63 4.62
CA MET A 127 -0.70 13.13 5.31
C MET A 127 -1.25 14.22 6.23
N ASP A 128 -2.56 14.45 6.15
CA ASP A 128 -3.25 15.42 6.97
C ASP A 128 -3.89 14.70 8.16
N PHE A 129 -3.23 14.76 9.31
CA PHE A 129 -3.67 14.07 10.52
C PHE A 129 -4.90 14.73 11.19
N LYS A 130 -5.35 15.86 10.67
CA LYS A 130 -6.52 16.57 11.21
C LYS A 130 -7.81 16.21 10.48
N ASN A 131 -7.71 15.61 9.30
CA ASN A 131 -8.88 15.31 8.47
C ASN A 131 -8.88 13.86 8.04
N THR A 132 -9.99 13.19 8.32
CA THR A 132 -10.19 11.80 7.90
C THR A 132 -11.32 11.72 6.88
N ASP A 133 -11.28 10.67 6.04
CA ASP A 133 -12.36 10.38 5.12
C ASP A 133 -13.43 9.51 5.80
N THR A 134 -14.46 9.09 5.06
CA THR A 134 -15.55 8.28 5.59
C THR A 134 -15.10 6.90 6.06
N ASN A 135 -13.94 6.44 5.62
CA ASN A 135 -13.39 5.13 5.99
C ASN A 135 -12.42 5.21 7.17
N GLY A 136 -12.22 6.41 7.73
CA GLY A 136 -11.32 6.61 8.84
C GLY A 136 -9.86 6.81 8.45
N ASN A 137 -9.55 6.90 7.17
CA ASN A 137 -8.20 7.17 6.69
C ASN A 137 -7.92 8.66 6.70
N PHE A 138 -6.68 9.03 7.03
CA PHE A 138 -6.24 10.41 6.93
C PHE A 138 -6.16 10.82 5.47
N LYS A 139 -6.53 12.05 5.17
CA LYS A 139 -6.44 12.57 3.80
C LYS A 139 -5.00 12.81 3.40
N LEU A 140 -4.70 12.62 2.12
CA LEU A 140 -3.40 12.89 1.54
C LEU A 140 -3.49 14.14 0.70
N ASN A 141 -2.75 15.18 1.07
CA ASN A 141 -2.74 16.45 0.36
C ASN A 141 -1.56 16.48 -0.60
N GLN A 142 -1.77 17.05 -1.78
CA GLN A 142 -0.74 17.20 -2.80
C GLN A 142 -0.35 18.67 -2.94
N PHE A 143 0.96 18.89 -3.06
CA PHE A 143 1.53 20.23 -3.27
C PHE A 143 2.47 20.16 -4.47
N HIS A 144 2.38 21.15 -5.35
CA HIS A 144 3.24 21.20 -6.51
C HIS A 144 4.61 21.75 -6.16
N GLN A 145 5.60 21.45 -7.00
CA GLN A 145 6.98 21.82 -6.77
C GLN A 145 7.17 23.34 -6.58
N ASN A 146 6.35 24.13 -7.23
CA ASN A 146 6.44 25.60 -7.14
C ASN A 146 5.55 26.18 -6.04
N TYR A 147 5.01 25.34 -5.19
CA TYR A 147 4.22 25.80 -4.07
C TYR A 147 5.13 26.52 -3.07
N GLY A 148 4.90 27.79 -2.91
CA GLY A 148 5.75 28.59 -2.07
C GLY A 148 5.02 29.29 -0.95
#